data_6dc9e5a53dd9608ce9a132258ba4424e
#
_entry.id   6dc9e5a53dd9608ce9a132258ba4424e
#
_cell.length_a   1.000
_cell.length_b   1.000
_cell.length_c   1.000
_cell.angle_alpha   90.00
_cell.angle_beta   90.00
_cell.angle_gamma   90.00
#
_symmetry.space_group_name_H-M   'P 1'
#
loop_
_entity.id
_entity.type
_entity.pdbx_description
1 polymer ?
#
loop_
_entity_poly.entity_id
_entity_poly.type
_entity_poly.pdbx_seq_one_letter_code
_entity_poly.pdbx_strand_id
1 'polypeptide(L)'
;MRIVLIVLVFISLKLFSQDEQPNYERFVSVFTERFNNGDYDGIYDLYDAGMKNAYTSIETRNFFEKNIKRLTGEIESMQFYTLREGAHVYRVIFDKSVADMTVTLSPQNKINGLSISRTKPLENPILERNTTLISLPFNGEWFVYWGGVTEAQNYHVLEETQQYAYDILKVKDGASYEGDPLLNESYFAFGEDIIAPCDGRVVKVINGVPDNIPGETNVQEVTGNTIVLRTDRDEYVLLAHLMKNSIVVEEGQDIRKGEIIAKCGNSGNSTEAHLHLSLQNALEMEDSIGAKLYFDRIEVNGEIRMDYLPVKEDFISNNN
;
A
#
# COMPACT_ATOMS: atom_id res chain seq x y z
N MET A 1 42.08 -13.57 43.87
CA MET A 1 40.94 -12.78 43.34
C MET A 1 41.25 -12.48 41.86
N ARG A 2 40.66 -13.27 40.96
CA ARG A 2 40.89 -13.12 39.51
C ARG A 2 39.78 -12.23 38.97
N ILE A 3 40.15 -11.05 38.47
CA ILE A 3 39.25 -10.12 37.81
C ILE A 3 39.03 -10.63 36.38
N VAL A 4 37.79 -11.03 36.05
CA VAL A 4 37.36 -11.38 34.71
C VAL A 4 36.91 -10.10 34.04
N LEU A 5 37.66 -9.65 33.05
CA LEU A 5 37.33 -8.50 32.21
C LEU A 5 36.34 -8.98 31.13
N ILE A 6 35.07 -8.62 31.26
CA ILE A 6 34.05 -8.87 30.21
C ILE A 6 34.18 -7.74 29.21
N VAL A 7 34.73 -8.03 28.02
CA VAL A 7 34.72 -7.14 26.89
C VAL A 7 33.37 -7.27 26.20
N LEU A 8 32.47 -6.31 26.40
CA LEU A 8 31.25 -6.15 25.63
C LEU A 8 31.60 -5.65 24.22
N VAL A 9 31.60 -6.57 23.25
CA VAL A 9 31.67 -6.21 21.83
C VAL A 9 30.28 -5.68 21.42
N PHE A 10 30.16 -4.37 21.32
CA PHE A 10 29.01 -3.77 20.64
C PHE A 10 29.14 -4.07 19.14
N ILE A 11 28.43 -5.10 18.67
CA ILE A 11 28.15 -5.28 17.25
C ILE A 11 27.06 -4.23 16.93
N SER A 12 27.47 -3.11 16.36
CA SER A 12 26.54 -2.18 15.73
C SER A 12 25.94 -2.93 14.53
N LEU A 13 24.71 -3.44 14.69
CA LEU A 13 23.85 -3.78 13.58
C LEU A 13 23.66 -2.48 12.78
N LYS A 14 24.41 -2.34 11.68
CA LYS A 14 24.03 -1.43 10.61
C LYS A 14 22.67 -1.94 10.12
N LEU A 15 21.60 -1.26 10.52
CA LEU A 15 20.37 -1.24 9.75
C LEU A 15 20.83 -0.94 8.32
N PHE A 16 20.54 -1.83 7.38
CA PHE A 16 20.70 -1.54 5.97
C PHE A 16 19.69 -0.43 5.63
N SER A 17 20.06 0.81 5.84
CA SER A 17 19.55 1.92 5.07
C SER A 17 19.87 1.55 3.62
N GLN A 18 18.86 1.51 2.75
CA GLN A 18 19.12 1.43 1.32
C GLN A 18 19.80 2.76 0.96
N ASP A 19 21.12 2.74 0.89
CA ASP A 19 21.90 3.94 0.60
C ASP A 19 21.77 4.28 -0.90
N GLU A 20 21.62 5.56 -1.20
CA GLU A 20 21.66 6.05 -2.56
C GLU A 20 22.97 5.65 -3.24
N GLN A 21 22.90 5.19 -4.48
CA GLN A 21 24.10 4.81 -5.23
C GLN A 21 24.84 6.07 -5.76
N PRO A 22 26.19 6.13 -5.70
CA PRO A 22 26.95 7.34 -6.06
C PRO A 22 26.75 7.87 -7.49
N ASN A 23 26.38 7.01 -8.43
CA ASN A 23 26.06 7.43 -9.81
C ASN A 23 24.73 8.19 -9.86
N TYR A 24 23.80 7.93 -8.95
CA TYR A 24 22.53 8.62 -8.84
C TYR A 24 22.67 9.99 -8.19
N GLU A 25 23.54 10.17 -7.20
CA GLU A 25 23.87 11.50 -6.66
C GLU A 25 24.34 12.46 -7.77
N ARG A 26 25.18 11.96 -8.67
CA ARG A 26 25.64 12.73 -9.83
C ARG A 26 24.49 13.04 -10.79
N PHE A 27 23.60 12.07 -11.01
CA PHE A 27 22.40 12.30 -11.83
C PHE A 27 21.56 13.42 -11.24
N VAL A 28 21.26 13.39 -9.93
CA VAL A 28 20.47 14.43 -9.23
C VAL A 28 21.05 15.81 -9.47
N SER A 29 22.36 15.98 -9.27
CA SER A 29 23.03 17.26 -9.47
C SER A 29 22.90 17.79 -10.91
N VAL A 30 23.22 16.93 -11.90
CA VAL A 30 23.18 17.31 -13.32
C VAL A 30 21.75 17.56 -13.80
N PHE A 31 20.79 16.74 -13.38
CA PHE A 31 19.40 16.89 -13.75
C PHE A 31 18.82 18.20 -13.20
N THR A 32 19.03 18.46 -11.92
CA THR A 32 18.56 19.70 -11.26
C THR A 32 19.11 20.95 -11.95
N GLU A 33 20.41 20.99 -12.24
CA GLU A 33 21.03 22.11 -12.93
C GLU A 33 20.40 22.35 -14.31
N ARG A 34 20.27 21.30 -15.12
CA ARG A 34 19.69 21.40 -16.46
C ARG A 34 18.22 21.79 -16.44
N PHE A 35 17.45 21.20 -15.55
CA PHE A 35 16.02 21.51 -15.41
C PHE A 35 15.82 22.99 -15.02
N ASN A 36 16.55 23.47 -14.03
CA ASN A 36 16.43 24.85 -13.55
C ASN A 36 16.89 25.87 -14.63
N ASN A 37 17.93 25.56 -15.38
CA ASN A 37 18.42 26.38 -16.49
C ASN A 37 17.56 26.29 -17.78
N GLY A 38 16.54 25.41 -17.82
CA GLY A 38 15.73 25.18 -19.03
C GLY A 38 16.49 24.46 -20.15
N ASP A 39 17.60 23.77 -19.80
CA ASP A 39 18.40 22.98 -20.74
C ASP A 39 17.76 21.60 -20.99
N TYR A 40 16.60 21.60 -21.62
CA TYR A 40 15.86 20.37 -21.90
C TYR A 40 16.50 19.50 -22.98
N ASP A 41 17.24 20.07 -23.88
CA ASP A 41 18.05 19.31 -24.83
C ASP A 41 19.18 18.58 -24.12
N GLY A 42 19.78 19.23 -23.11
CA GLY A 42 20.71 18.58 -22.21
C GLY A 42 20.06 17.44 -21.41
N ILE A 43 18.81 17.61 -20.93
CA ILE A 43 18.08 16.49 -20.29
C ILE A 43 17.88 15.35 -21.29
N TYR A 44 17.46 15.62 -22.53
CA TYR A 44 17.36 14.61 -23.58
C TYR A 44 18.68 13.86 -23.81
N ASP A 45 19.82 14.54 -23.69
CA ASP A 45 21.15 13.93 -23.81
C ASP A 45 21.48 12.96 -22.67
N LEU A 46 20.77 13.03 -21.54
CA LEU A 46 20.89 12.06 -20.46
C LEU A 46 20.16 10.74 -20.77
N TYR A 47 19.26 10.70 -21.74
CA TYR A 47 18.52 9.49 -22.13
C TYR A 47 19.44 8.44 -22.78
N ASP A 48 19.14 7.18 -22.53
CA ASP A 48 19.73 6.07 -23.27
C ASP A 48 19.10 5.92 -24.68
N ALA A 49 19.54 4.92 -25.43
CA ALA A 49 19.02 4.67 -26.77
C ALA A 49 17.53 4.27 -26.76
N GLY A 50 17.08 3.53 -25.75
CA GLY A 50 15.67 3.12 -25.61
C GLY A 50 14.76 4.31 -25.38
N MET A 51 15.12 5.18 -24.45
CA MET A 51 14.37 6.41 -24.18
C MET A 51 14.38 7.38 -25.39
N LYS A 52 15.51 7.50 -26.11
CA LYS A 52 15.61 8.32 -27.33
C LYS A 52 14.81 7.77 -28.49
N ASN A 53 14.57 6.47 -28.55
CA ASN A 53 13.66 5.88 -29.52
C ASN A 53 12.19 6.10 -29.16
N ALA A 54 11.87 6.20 -27.87
CA ALA A 54 10.50 6.41 -27.39
C ALA A 54 10.09 7.89 -27.41
N TYR A 55 11.03 8.80 -27.20
CA TYR A 55 10.77 10.24 -27.09
C TYR A 55 11.78 11.04 -27.91
N THR A 56 11.32 12.02 -28.64
CA THR A 56 12.15 13.00 -29.33
C THR A 56 12.62 14.12 -28.40
N SER A 57 13.64 14.88 -28.79
CA SER A 57 14.06 16.10 -28.07
C SER A 57 12.92 17.12 -27.91
N ILE A 58 12.07 17.26 -28.94
CA ILE A 58 10.93 18.19 -28.90
C ILE A 58 9.87 17.73 -27.89
N GLU A 59 9.56 16.43 -27.83
CA GLU A 59 8.62 15.88 -26.85
C GLU A 59 9.16 16.00 -25.43
N THR A 60 10.45 15.71 -25.22
CA THR A 60 11.14 15.89 -23.94
C THR A 60 11.07 17.35 -23.48
N ARG A 61 11.37 18.30 -24.35
CA ARG A 61 11.25 19.74 -24.06
C ARG A 61 9.83 20.10 -23.66
N ASN A 62 8.83 19.72 -24.48
CA ASN A 62 7.43 20.02 -24.19
C ASN A 62 6.97 19.44 -22.86
N PHE A 63 7.41 18.21 -22.54
CA PHE A 63 7.07 17.57 -21.29
C PHE A 63 7.63 18.38 -20.10
N PHE A 64 8.91 18.64 -20.06
CA PHE A 64 9.53 19.35 -18.93
C PHE A 64 9.13 20.82 -18.85
N GLU A 65 9.08 21.53 -19.97
CA GLU A 65 8.77 22.96 -19.98
C GLU A 65 7.29 23.23 -19.68
N LYS A 66 6.38 22.54 -20.42
CA LYS A 66 4.94 22.86 -20.41
C LYS A 66 4.18 22.08 -19.35
N ASN A 67 4.53 20.81 -19.12
CA ASN A 67 3.76 19.95 -18.21
C ASN A 67 4.35 19.93 -16.80
N ILE A 68 5.67 20.11 -16.66
CA ILE A 68 6.31 20.09 -15.36
C ILE A 68 6.65 21.52 -14.88
N LYS A 69 7.67 22.17 -15.45
CA LYS A 69 8.21 23.44 -14.90
C LYS A 69 7.17 24.55 -14.78
N ARG A 70 6.27 24.65 -15.74
CA ARG A 70 5.19 25.65 -15.68
C ARG A 70 4.28 25.47 -14.47
N LEU A 71 4.04 24.21 -14.05
CA LEU A 71 3.14 23.87 -12.94
C LEU A 71 3.88 23.81 -11.59
N THR A 72 5.12 23.34 -11.59
CA THR A 72 5.88 23.04 -10.38
C THR A 72 6.88 24.14 -10.02
N GLY A 73 7.36 24.92 -11.00
CA GLY A 73 8.44 25.89 -10.82
C GLY A 73 9.83 25.25 -10.91
N GLU A 74 10.79 25.82 -10.17
CA GLU A 74 12.18 25.35 -10.12
C GLU A 74 12.37 24.30 -9.03
N ILE A 75 13.32 23.40 -9.24
CA ILE A 75 13.71 22.40 -8.24
C ILE A 75 14.54 23.11 -7.17
N GLU A 76 14.07 23.10 -5.92
CA GLU A 76 14.82 23.54 -4.75
C GLU A 76 15.71 22.42 -4.18
N SER A 77 15.17 21.18 -4.13
CA SER A 77 15.95 20.01 -3.73
C SER A 77 15.38 18.71 -4.28
N MET A 78 16.25 17.71 -4.44
CA MET A 78 15.88 16.31 -4.72
C MET A 78 16.50 15.45 -3.63
N GLN A 79 15.68 14.76 -2.87
CA GLN A 79 16.10 13.91 -1.76
C GLN A 79 15.80 12.46 -2.08
N PHE A 80 16.80 11.59 -1.98
CA PHE A 80 16.59 10.17 -2.11
C PHE A 80 15.61 9.69 -1.03
N TYR A 81 14.53 9.03 -1.46
CA TYR A 81 13.47 8.61 -0.59
C TYR A 81 13.49 7.09 -0.36
N THR A 82 13.53 6.30 -1.44
CA THR A 82 13.53 4.83 -1.36
C THR A 82 13.93 4.19 -2.69
N LEU A 83 14.09 2.86 -2.69
CA LEU A 83 14.12 2.05 -3.90
C LEU A 83 12.76 1.36 -4.09
N ARG A 84 12.24 1.39 -5.32
CA ARG A 84 11.04 0.66 -5.72
C ARG A 84 11.37 -0.16 -6.96
N GLU A 85 11.33 -1.50 -6.84
CA GLU A 85 11.67 -2.44 -7.94
C GLU A 85 13.02 -2.14 -8.62
N GLY A 86 14.01 -1.71 -7.84
CA GLY A 86 15.34 -1.33 -8.33
C GLY A 86 15.44 0.09 -8.91
N ALA A 87 14.32 0.82 -9.02
CA ALA A 87 14.30 2.22 -9.39
C ALA A 87 14.53 3.12 -8.17
N HIS A 88 15.28 4.22 -8.34
CA HIS A 88 15.46 5.23 -7.30
C HIS A 88 14.26 6.19 -7.31
N VAL A 89 13.65 6.37 -6.16
CA VAL A 89 12.56 7.33 -5.95
C VAL A 89 13.10 8.53 -5.19
N TYR A 90 12.92 9.71 -5.76
CA TYR A 90 13.32 10.98 -5.17
C TYR A 90 12.11 11.82 -4.80
N ARG A 91 12.06 12.35 -3.59
CA ARG A 91 11.18 13.44 -3.25
C ARG A 91 11.77 14.74 -3.81
N VAL A 92 11.08 15.34 -4.78
CA VAL A 92 11.50 16.58 -5.44
C VAL A 92 10.68 17.74 -4.88
N ILE A 93 11.36 18.66 -4.23
CA ILE A 93 10.76 19.89 -3.71
C ILE A 93 10.98 20.97 -4.76
N PHE A 94 9.89 21.51 -5.27
CA PHE A 94 9.87 22.64 -6.19
C PHE A 94 9.40 23.88 -5.44
N ASP A 95 9.62 25.05 -6.02
CA ASP A 95 9.18 26.34 -5.42
C ASP A 95 7.64 26.46 -5.31
N LYS A 96 6.87 25.65 -6.07
CA LYS A 96 5.39 25.71 -6.09
C LYS A 96 4.71 24.41 -5.71
N SER A 97 5.44 23.30 -5.59
CA SER A 97 4.85 21.97 -5.35
C SER A 97 5.89 20.96 -4.91
N VAL A 98 5.41 19.79 -4.51
CA VAL A 98 6.23 18.59 -4.25
C VAL A 98 5.82 17.50 -5.21
N ALA A 99 6.77 16.72 -5.70
CA ALA A 99 6.51 15.56 -6.55
C ALA A 99 7.50 14.43 -6.23
N ASP A 100 7.12 13.20 -6.56
CA ASP A 100 8.05 12.07 -6.54
C ASP A 100 8.53 11.80 -7.95
N MET A 101 9.85 11.70 -8.11
CA MET A 101 10.50 11.29 -9.36
C MET A 101 11.07 9.90 -9.19
N THR A 102 10.58 8.96 -10.00
CA THR A 102 11.17 7.63 -10.10
C THR A 102 12.09 7.58 -11.29
N VAL A 103 13.33 7.14 -11.08
CA VAL A 103 14.34 7.08 -12.14
C VAL A 103 15.12 5.77 -12.09
N THR A 104 15.41 5.22 -13.27
CA THR A 104 16.37 4.14 -13.44
C THR A 104 17.48 4.57 -14.40
N LEU A 105 18.70 4.14 -14.10
CA LEU A 105 19.86 4.40 -14.92
C LEU A 105 20.41 3.10 -15.54
N SER A 106 20.77 3.15 -16.81
CA SER A 106 21.47 2.09 -17.49
C SER A 106 22.90 1.93 -16.92
N PRO A 107 23.62 0.82 -17.22
CA PRO A 107 25.02 0.65 -16.83
C PRO A 107 25.96 1.76 -17.32
N GLN A 108 25.55 2.54 -18.33
CA GLN A 108 26.27 3.69 -18.85
C GLN A 108 25.87 5.01 -18.17
N ASN A 109 25.12 4.94 -17.05
CA ASN A 109 24.59 6.09 -16.32
C ASN A 109 23.69 7.00 -17.18
N LYS A 110 22.92 6.41 -18.09
CA LYS A 110 21.90 7.09 -18.88
C LYS A 110 20.51 6.74 -18.35
N ILE A 111 19.58 7.68 -18.41
CA ILE A 111 18.20 7.47 -18.03
C ILE A 111 17.56 6.45 -18.97
N ASN A 112 17.12 5.31 -18.44
CA ASN A 112 16.37 4.29 -19.16
C ASN A 112 14.93 4.12 -18.67
N GLY A 113 14.55 4.87 -17.63
CA GLY A 113 13.19 5.01 -17.14
C GLY A 113 13.06 6.27 -16.29
N LEU A 114 11.97 7.02 -16.46
CA LEU A 114 11.67 8.22 -15.70
C LEU A 114 10.17 8.44 -15.63
N SER A 115 9.67 8.66 -14.43
CA SER A 115 8.30 9.13 -14.19
C SER A 115 8.30 10.23 -13.14
N ILE A 116 7.33 11.14 -13.22
CA ILE A 116 7.09 12.19 -12.23
C ILE A 116 5.62 12.13 -11.86
N SER A 117 5.33 11.88 -10.61
CA SER A 117 3.99 11.89 -10.04
C SER A 117 3.85 13.04 -9.04
N ARG A 118 2.67 13.63 -8.95
CA ARG A 118 2.41 14.60 -7.90
C ARG A 118 2.41 13.86 -6.57
N THR A 119 3.33 14.25 -5.69
CA THR A 119 3.20 13.94 -4.28
C THR A 119 2.33 15.02 -3.69
N LYS A 120 1.19 14.66 -3.13
CA LYS A 120 0.50 15.56 -2.22
C LYS A 120 1.39 15.66 -0.96
N PRO A 121 1.64 16.87 -0.39
CA PRO A 121 2.18 16.94 0.95
C PRO A 121 1.27 16.08 1.82
N LEU A 122 1.84 15.13 2.54
CA LEU A 122 1.09 14.37 3.53
C LEU A 122 0.74 15.36 4.65
N GLU A 123 -0.37 16.06 4.51
CA GLU A 123 -0.99 16.84 5.59
C GLU A 123 -1.56 15.91 6.67
N ASN A 124 -1.62 14.61 6.36
CA ASN A 124 -2.16 13.60 7.24
C ASN A 124 -1.15 13.26 8.33
N PRO A 125 -1.59 13.12 9.57
CA PRO A 125 -0.71 12.72 10.67
C PRO A 125 -0.08 11.36 10.38
N ILE A 126 1.18 11.18 10.78
CA ILE A 126 1.84 9.88 10.70
C ILE A 126 1.08 8.92 11.65
N LEU A 127 0.56 7.83 11.10
CA LEU A 127 -0.08 6.76 11.83
C LEU A 127 0.83 5.52 11.77
N GLU A 128 1.47 5.19 12.88
CA GLU A 128 2.32 3.99 12.93
C GLU A 128 1.47 2.72 13.11
N ARG A 129 0.41 2.81 13.93
CA ARG A 129 -0.52 1.73 14.23
C ARG A 129 -1.84 2.27 14.77
N ASN A 130 -2.87 1.41 14.82
CA ASN A 130 -4.13 1.77 15.49
C ASN A 130 -3.94 2.03 17.00
N THR A 131 -4.72 2.97 17.49
CA THR A 131 -4.96 3.23 18.92
C THR A 131 -6.39 2.85 19.33
N THR A 132 -7.28 2.71 18.35
CA THR A 132 -8.62 2.16 18.53
C THR A 132 -8.53 0.64 18.77
N LEU A 133 -9.31 0.12 19.70
CA LEU A 133 -9.44 -1.32 19.93
C LEU A 133 -10.23 -1.95 18.79
N ILE A 134 -9.55 -2.76 17.97
CA ILE A 134 -10.10 -3.38 16.78
C ILE A 134 -10.23 -4.89 16.97
N SER A 135 -11.37 -5.46 16.58
CA SER A 135 -11.59 -6.89 16.49
C SER A 135 -11.53 -7.36 15.03
N LEU A 136 -11.51 -8.66 14.81
CA LEU A 136 -11.62 -9.22 13.47
C LEU A 136 -12.99 -8.88 12.88
N PRO A 137 -13.07 -8.48 11.60
CA PRO A 137 -14.30 -8.06 10.95
C PRO A 137 -15.15 -9.23 10.43
N PHE A 138 -15.08 -10.38 11.06
CA PHE A 138 -15.81 -11.60 10.67
C PHE A 138 -16.02 -12.54 11.85
N ASN A 139 -16.88 -13.53 11.67
CA ASN A 139 -17.08 -14.63 12.60
C ASN A 139 -16.41 -15.92 12.10
N GLY A 140 -16.16 -16.85 13.04
CA GLY A 140 -15.49 -18.11 12.75
C GLY A 140 -13.99 -17.94 12.51
N GLU A 141 -13.35 -19.03 12.07
CA GLU A 141 -11.91 -19.08 11.83
C GLU A 141 -11.61 -18.71 10.36
N TRP A 142 -10.63 -17.83 10.18
CA TRP A 142 -10.11 -17.42 8.87
C TRP A 142 -8.59 -17.54 8.84
N PHE A 143 -8.05 -17.57 7.62
CA PHE A 143 -6.64 -17.77 7.33
C PHE A 143 -6.01 -16.50 6.76
N VAL A 144 -4.88 -16.08 7.31
CA VAL A 144 -4.11 -14.93 6.83
C VAL A 144 -3.24 -15.36 5.68
N TYR A 145 -3.66 -15.05 4.46
CA TYR A 145 -2.90 -15.34 3.25
C TYR A 145 -1.73 -14.39 3.08
N TRP A 146 -1.98 -13.08 3.27
CA TRP A 146 -0.96 -12.05 3.39
C TRP A 146 -1.19 -11.24 4.67
N GLY A 147 -0.13 -11.06 5.45
CA GLY A 147 -0.12 -10.32 6.71
C GLY A 147 1.27 -10.32 7.31
N GLY A 148 1.56 -9.35 8.18
CA GLY A 148 2.88 -9.16 8.77
C GLY A 148 3.61 -7.93 8.21
N VAL A 149 4.87 -7.76 8.64
CA VAL A 149 5.64 -6.53 8.43
C VAL A 149 6.87 -6.70 7.53
N THR A 150 7.07 -7.89 6.97
CA THR A 150 8.18 -8.19 6.06
C THR A 150 7.66 -8.62 4.70
N GLU A 151 8.42 -8.38 3.65
CA GLU A 151 8.07 -8.76 2.27
C GLU A 151 7.76 -10.26 2.14
N ALA A 152 8.50 -11.12 2.84
CA ALA A 152 8.26 -12.56 2.83
C ALA A 152 6.89 -12.97 3.41
N GLN A 153 6.36 -12.19 4.34
CA GLN A 153 5.07 -12.41 4.97
C GLN A 153 3.93 -11.68 4.27
N ASN A 154 4.25 -10.54 3.61
CA ASN A 154 3.24 -9.63 3.11
C ASN A 154 3.79 -8.77 1.98
N TYR A 155 3.39 -9.03 0.74
CA TYR A 155 3.86 -8.23 -0.39
C TYR A 155 3.39 -6.77 -0.34
N HIS A 156 2.30 -6.46 0.38
CA HIS A 156 1.79 -5.10 0.54
C HIS A 156 2.78 -4.15 1.21
N VAL A 157 3.81 -4.66 1.88
CA VAL A 157 4.84 -3.79 2.50
C VAL A 157 5.63 -2.98 1.47
N LEU A 158 5.60 -3.39 0.19
CA LEU A 158 6.21 -2.68 -0.93
C LEU A 158 5.36 -1.51 -1.45
N GLU A 159 4.06 -1.48 -1.12
CA GLU A 159 3.10 -0.48 -1.56
C GLU A 159 2.71 0.44 -0.41
N GLU A 160 3.19 1.69 -0.43
CA GLU A 160 3.03 2.65 0.68
C GLU A 160 1.56 2.85 1.07
N THR A 161 0.65 2.90 0.09
CA THR A 161 -0.80 3.13 0.30
C THR A 161 -1.52 1.94 0.92
N GLN A 162 -0.95 0.74 0.81
CA GLN A 162 -1.50 -0.51 1.33
C GLN A 162 -0.56 -1.18 2.33
N GLN A 163 0.47 -0.47 2.77
CA GLN A 163 1.49 -1.02 3.65
C GLN A 163 0.85 -1.67 4.87
N TYR A 164 1.23 -2.92 5.13
CA TYR A 164 0.70 -3.77 6.21
C TYR A 164 -0.77 -4.19 6.08
N ALA A 165 -1.41 -4.02 4.93
CA ALA A 165 -2.74 -4.57 4.70
C ALA A 165 -2.75 -6.10 4.82
N TYR A 166 -3.93 -6.63 5.10
CA TYR A 166 -4.17 -8.07 5.18
C TYR A 166 -5.02 -8.53 4.01
N ASP A 167 -4.68 -9.70 3.44
CA ASP A 167 -5.60 -10.51 2.65
C ASP A 167 -5.96 -11.75 3.45
N ILE A 168 -7.23 -11.89 3.81
CA ILE A 168 -7.73 -12.89 4.74
C ILE A 168 -8.84 -13.68 4.04
N LEU A 169 -8.71 -15.00 4.03
CA LEU A 169 -9.66 -15.90 3.39
C LEU A 169 -10.01 -17.11 4.27
N LYS A 170 -10.92 -17.95 3.82
CA LYS A 170 -11.23 -19.19 4.53
C LYS A 170 -10.60 -20.38 3.82
N VAL A 171 -10.01 -21.27 4.58
CA VAL A 171 -9.46 -22.53 4.07
C VAL A 171 -10.05 -23.73 4.82
N LYS A 172 -10.17 -24.84 4.11
CA LYS A 172 -10.55 -26.14 4.65
C LYS A 172 -9.64 -27.17 4.01
N ASP A 173 -9.01 -27.99 4.81
CA ASP A 173 -8.06 -29.02 4.35
C ASP A 173 -6.95 -28.46 3.41
N GLY A 174 -6.55 -27.20 3.65
CA GLY A 174 -5.50 -26.50 2.88
C GLY A 174 -5.94 -25.90 1.54
N ALA A 175 -7.24 -25.97 1.20
CA ALA A 175 -7.79 -25.34 0.00
C ALA A 175 -8.71 -24.15 0.36
N SER A 176 -8.75 -23.13 -0.49
CA SER A 176 -9.66 -21.97 -0.34
C SER A 176 -11.04 -22.21 -0.95
N TYR A 177 -11.22 -23.27 -1.71
CA TYR A 177 -12.47 -23.63 -2.40
C TYR A 177 -12.70 -25.13 -2.46
N GLU A 178 -13.95 -25.52 -2.75
CA GLU A 178 -14.37 -26.88 -3.07
C GLU A 178 -15.37 -26.85 -4.24
N GLY A 179 -15.08 -27.58 -5.32
CA GLY A 179 -15.93 -27.65 -6.52
C GLY A 179 -15.30 -26.99 -7.74
N ASP A 180 -16.08 -26.21 -8.51
CA ASP A 180 -15.61 -25.56 -9.71
C ASP A 180 -14.82 -24.29 -9.36
N PRO A 181 -13.50 -24.22 -9.68
CA PRO A 181 -12.66 -23.08 -9.34
C PRO A 181 -13.03 -21.78 -10.09
N LEU A 182 -13.87 -21.85 -11.12
CA LEU A 182 -14.32 -20.66 -11.85
C LEU A 182 -15.61 -20.04 -11.29
N LEU A 183 -16.18 -20.64 -10.25
CA LEU A 183 -17.39 -20.14 -9.57
C LEU A 183 -17.02 -19.53 -8.21
N ASN A 184 -17.42 -18.29 -7.97
CA ASN A 184 -17.18 -17.63 -6.68
C ASN A 184 -17.83 -18.39 -5.52
N GLU A 185 -18.99 -18.99 -5.72
CA GLU A 185 -19.73 -19.78 -4.74
C GLU A 185 -19.00 -21.05 -4.29
N SER A 186 -17.95 -21.48 -5.02
CA SER A 186 -17.08 -22.58 -4.62
C SER A 186 -16.09 -22.17 -3.53
N TYR A 187 -15.81 -20.86 -3.37
CA TYR A 187 -14.83 -20.34 -2.40
C TYR A 187 -15.45 -20.14 -1.03
N PHE A 188 -14.79 -20.65 0.01
CA PHE A 188 -15.36 -20.67 1.36
C PHE A 188 -15.54 -19.28 1.98
N ALA A 189 -14.79 -18.27 1.52
CA ALA A 189 -14.93 -16.90 1.98
C ALA A 189 -16.06 -16.14 1.28
N PHE A 190 -16.48 -16.58 0.07
CA PHE A 190 -17.49 -15.87 -0.71
C PHE A 190 -18.86 -15.87 -0.04
N GLY A 191 -19.45 -14.68 0.12
CA GLY A 191 -20.75 -14.51 0.73
C GLY A 191 -20.79 -14.57 2.26
N GLU A 192 -19.64 -14.78 2.92
CA GLU A 192 -19.54 -14.73 4.39
C GLU A 192 -19.80 -13.31 4.90
N ASP A 193 -20.44 -13.20 6.06
CA ASP A 193 -20.77 -11.91 6.64
C ASP A 193 -19.50 -11.17 7.11
N ILE A 194 -19.43 -9.91 6.71
CA ILE A 194 -18.41 -8.96 7.19
C ILE A 194 -19.07 -8.05 8.21
N ILE A 195 -18.46 -7.95 9.39
CA ILE A 195 -18.95 -7.17 10.52
C ILE A 195 -18.02 -5.99 10.81
N ALA A 196 -18.56 -4.94 11.41
CA ALA A 196 -17.79 -3.78 11.83
C ALA A 196 -16.72 -4.18 12.88
N PRO A 197 -15.42 -3.91 12.63
CA PRO A 197 -14.35 -4.29 13.54
C PRO A 197 -14.25 -3.42 14.80
N CYS A 198 -14.87 -2.24 14.77
CA CYS A 198 -14.93 -1.26 15.86
C CYS A 198 -16.16 -0.36 15.69
N ASP A 199 -16.43 0.43 16.70
CA ASP A 199 -17.34 1.58 16.56
C ASP A 199 -16.70 2.60 15.62
N GLY A 200 -17.51 3.25 14.78
CA GLY A 200 -17.00 4.24 13.85
C GLY A 200 -18.09 4.82 12.96
N ARG A 201 -17.68 5.75 12.10
CA ARG A 201 -18.54 6.36 11.09
C ARG A 201 -18.17 5.85 9.72
N VAL A 202 -19.15 5.43 8.94
CA VAL A 202 -18.97 5.11 7.52
C VAL A 202 -18.66 6.41 6.77
N VAL A 203 -17.49 6.52 6.17
CA VAL A 203 -17.08 7.75 5.47
C VAL A 203 -16.93 7.57 3.97
N LYS A 204 -16.91 6.31 3.49
CA LYS A 204 -16.91 5.99 2.06
C LYS A 204 -17.59 4.65 1.82
N VAL A 205 -18.38 4.58 0.76
CA VAL A 205 -19.00 3.36 0.24
C VAL A 205 -18.85 3.31 -1.27
N ILE A 206 -18.24 2.23 -1.79
CA ILE A 206 -18.27 1.87 -3.21
C ILE A 206 -19.08 0.58 -3.30
N ASN A 207 -20.14 0.57 -4.09
CA ASN A 207 -21.02 -0.59 -4.24
C ASN A 207 -21.48 -0.77 -5.68
N GLY A 208 -21.72 -2.01 -6.11
CA GLY A 208 -22.18 -2.32 -7.46
C GLY A 208 -21.10 -2.77 -8.43
N VAL A 209 -19.82 -2.76 -8.04
CA VAL A 209 -18.73 -3.35 -8.83
C VAL A 209 -18.97 -4.86 -8.94
N PRO A 210 -18.98 -5.45 -10.16
CA PRO A 210 -19.15 -6.89 -10.34
C PRO A 210 -18.05 -7.68 -9.63
N ASP A 211 -18.43 -8.84 -9.05
CA ASP A 211 -17.46 -9.84 -8.65
C ASP A 211 -16.80 -10.44 -9.90
N ASN A 212 -15.48 -10.64 -9.84
CA ASN A 212 -14.72 -11.22 -10.95
C ASN A 212 -15.01 -12.71 -11.09
N ILE A 213 -14.76 -13.26 -12.27
CA ILE A 213 -14.57 -14.70 -12.41
C ILE A 213 -13.24 -15.04 -11.71
N PRO A 214 -13.20 -16.03 -10.79
CA PRO A 214 -11.95 -16.39 -10.13
C PRO A 214 -10.80 -16.63 -11.11
N GLY A 215 -9.64 -16.05 -10.82
CA GLY A 215 -8.48 -16.02 -11.71
C GLY A 215 -8.37 -14.76 -12.58
N GLU A 216 -9.45 -13.98 -12.74
CA GLU A 216 -9.45 -12.68 -13.43
C GLU A 216 -9.41 -11.53 -12.41
N THR A 217 -8.98 -10.34 -12.83
CA THR A 217 -8.93 -9.13 -11.99
C THR A 217 -9.48 -7.92 -12.71
N ASN A 218 -10.01 -6.95 -11.96
CA ASN A 218 -10.39 -5.64 -12.47
C ASN A 218 -9.45 -4.56 -11.88
N VAL A 219 -8.35 -4.29 -12.55
CA VAL A 219 -7.33 -3.32 -12.12
C VAL A 219 -7.79 -1.85 -12.23
N GLN A 220 -8.92 -1.58 -12.87
CA GLN A 220 -9.47 -0.22 -12.98
C GLN A 220 -10.24 0.17 -11.72
N GLU A 221 -10.81 -0.81 -11.02
CA GLU A 221 -11.54 -0.64 -9.77
C GLU A 221 -10.78 -1.35 -8.64
N VAL A 222 -9.57 -0.87 -8.32
CA VAL A 222 -8.59 -1.58 -7.47
C VAL A 222 -9.20 -2.18 -6.21
N THR A 223 -9.93 -1.39 -5.43
CA THR A 223 -10.53 -1.87 -4.17
C THR A 223 -11.86 -2.60 -4.35
N GLY A 224 -12.48 -2.53 -5.53
CA GLY A 224 -13.81 -3.09 -5.78
C GLY A 224 -14.89 -2.46 -4.89
N ASN A 225 -15.85 -3.26 -4.45
CA ASN A 225 -16.83 -2.82 -3.46
C ASN A 225 -16.15 -2.63 -2.11
N THR A 226 -16.32 -1.47 -1.51
CA THR A 226 -15.47 -0.99 -0.42
C THR A 226 -16.28 -0.26 0.63
N ILE A 227 -15.92 -0.42 1.89
CA ILE A 227 -16.34 0.41 3.01
C ILE A 227 -15.09 1.00 3.65
N VAL A 228 -15.10 2.31 3.94
CA VAL A 228 -14.11 2.94 4.81
C VAL A 228 -14.81 3.46 6.06
N LEU A 229 -14.30 3.03 7.22
CA LEU A 229 -14.74 3.47 8.53
C LEU A 229 -13.74 4.47 9.10
N ARG A 230 -14.22 5.59 9.61
CA ARG A 230 -13.44 6.52 10.41
C ARG A 230 -13.73 6.29 11.89
N THR A 231 -12.68 6.05 12.66
CA THR A 231 -12.77 5.91 14.12
C THR A 231 -12.79 7.29 14.81
N ASP A 232 -13.13 7.34 16.08
CA ASP A 232 -13.04 8.56 16.91
C ASP A 232 -11.59 9.07 17.11
N ARG A 233 -10.61 8.29 16.65
CA ARG A 233 -9.17 8.61 16.69
C ARG A 233 -8.64 9.11 15.36
N ASP A 234 -9.51 9.40 14.38
CA ASP A 234 -9.14 9.78 13.01
C ASP A 234 -8.31 8.72 12.27
N GLU A 235 -8.52 7.46 12.62
CA GLU A 235 -7.97 6.30 11.92
C GLU A 235 -8.99 5.81 10.91
N TYR A 236 -8.54 5.41 9.72
CA TYR A 236 -9.41 4.93 8.65
C TYR A 236 -9.20 3.43 8.45
N VAL A 237 -10.24 2.65 8.61
CA VAL A 237 -10.25 1.20 8.39
C VAL A 237 -10.94 0.91 7.06
N LEU A 238 -10.20 0.41 6.09
CA LEU A 238 -10.71 0.05 4.77
C LEU A 238 -10.98 -1.44 4.71
N LEU A 239 -12.19 -1.82 4.25
CA LEU A 239 -12.61 -3.17 3.96
C LEU A 239 -12.95 -3.24 2.47
N ALA A 240 -12.23 -4.06 1.71
CA ALA A 240 -12.32 -4.10 0.25
C ALA A 240 -12.64 -5.49 -0.30
N HIS A 241 -12.83 -5.56 -1.61
CA HIS A 241 -13.23 -6.75 -2.38
C HIS A 241 -14.58 -7.34 -1.94
N LEU A 242 -15.45 -6.50 -1.37
CA LEU A 242 -16.76 -6.91 -0.89
C LEU A 242 -17.66 -7.40 -2.04
N MET A 243 -18.62 -8.27 -1.72
CA MET A 243 -19.55 -8.85 -2.68
C MET A 243 -20.46 -7.77 -3.27
N LYS A 244 -20.68 -7.84 -4.57
CA LYS A 244 -21.56 -6.91 -5.29
C LYS A 244 -22.93 -6.79 -4.62
N ASN A 245 -23.37 -5.54 -4.37
CA ASN A 245 -24.67 -5.22 -3.78
C ASN A 245 -24.92 -5.82 -2.39
N SER A 246 -23.88 -6.20 -1.66
CA SER A 246 -24.01 -6.77 -0.31
C SER A 246 -23.88 -5.73 0.81
N ILE A 247 -23.37 -4.55 0.51
CA ILE A 247 -23.17 -3.48 1.49
C ILE A 247 -24.56 -2.98 1.96
N VAL A 248 -24.75 -3.00 3.29
CA VAL A 248 -26.04 -2.64 3.95
C VAL A 248 -25.95 -1.35 4.78
N VAL A 249 -24.84 -0.63 4.69
CA VAL A 249 -24.60 0.64 5.37
C VAL A 249 -24.41 1.77 4.37
N GLU A 250 -24.59 3.02 4.82
CA GLU A 250 -24.52 4.22 3.98
C GLU A 250 -23.46 5.20 4.52
N GLU A 251 -22.90 6.03 3.64
CA GLU A 251 -22.00 7.11 4.06
C GLU A 251 -22.67 8.06 5.04
N GLY A 252 -21.95 8.41 6.10
CA GLY A 252 -22.45 9.23 7.20
C GLY A 252 -23.12 8.44 8.32
N GLN A 253 -23.36 7.14 8.16
CA GLN A 253 -23.92 6.28 9.20
C GLN A 253 -22.90 6.00 10.30
N ASP A 254 -23.32 6.13 11.56
CA ASP A 254 -22.57 5.65 12.71
C ASP A 254 -22.91 4.18 12.94
N ILE A 255 -21.90 3.34 13.06
CA ILE A 255 -22.03 1.89 13.25
C ILE A 255 -21.34 1.44 14.53
N ARG A 256 -21.78 0.31 15.04
CA ARG A 256 -21.20 -0.31 16.24
C ARG A 256 -20.42 -1.57 15.88
N LYS A 257 -19.39 -1.83 16.65
CA LYS A 257 -18.61 -3.07 16.59
C LYS A 257 -19.56 -4.28 16.58
N GLY A 258 -19.33 -5.20 15.62
CA GLY A 258 -20.09 -6.44 15.45
C GLY A 258 -21.35 -6.32 14.60
N GLU A 259 -21.78 -5.13 14.17
CA GLU A 259 -22.87 -4.98 13.21
C GLU A 259 -22.47 -5.54 11.84
N ILE A 260 -23.37 -6.30 11.19
CA ILE A 260 -23.14 -6.77 9.81
C ILE A 260 -23.19 -5.56 8.89
N ILE A 261 -22.15 -5.39 8.07
CA ILE A 261 -22.00 -4.25 7.15
C ILE A 261 -21.97 -4.64 5.68
N ALA A 262 -21.54 -5.87 5.37
CA ALA A 262 -21.44 -6.40 3.99
C ALA A 262 -21.24 -7.91 3.99
N LYS A 263 -20.92 -8.44 2.81
CA LYS A 263 -20.43 -9.80 2.62
C LYS A 263 -19.09 -9.79 1.90
N CYS A 264 -18.24 -10.77 2.19
CA CYS A 264 -16.99 -11.01 1.47
C CYS A 264 -17.28 -11.38 0.02
N GLY A 265 -16.55 -10.81 -0.92
CA GLY A 265 -16.70 -11.02 -2.35
C GLY A 265 -15.37 -11.21 -3.06
N ASN A 266 -15.38 -10.95 -4.37
CA ASN A 266 -14.23 -11.07 -5.27
C ASN A 266 -14.20 -9.90 -6.28
N SER A 267 -14.57 -8.70 -5.86
CA SER A 267 -14.63 -7.53 -6.75
C SER A 267 -13.32 -6.76 -6.77
N GLY A 268 -13.06 -6.05 -7.87
CA GLY A 268 -11.87 -5.22 -7.99
C GLY A 268 -10.60 -5.99 -8.39
N ASN A 269 -9.43 -5.58 -7.90
CA ASN A 269 -8.15 -6.26 -8.17
C ASN A 269 -7.98 -7.49 -7.25
N SER A 270 -8.85 -8.46 -7.41
CA SER A 270 -8.94 -9.69 -6.63
C SER A 270 -9.09 -10.89 -7.54
N THR A 271 -8.31 -11.95 -7.33
CA THR A 271 -8.34 -13.18 -8.13
C THR A 271 -9.20 -14.29 -7.51
N GLU A 272 -9.48 -14.21 -6.21
CA GLU A 272 -10.36 -15.15 -5.49
C GLU A 272 -11.00 -14.44 -4.30
N ALA A 273 -12.09 -15.02 -3.80
CA ALA A 273 -12.83 -14.41 -2.70
C ALA A 273 -11.99 -14.32 -1.42
N HIS A 274 -11.72 -13.10 -0.98
CA HIS A 274 -11.02 -12.78 0.26
C HIS A 274 -11.45 -11.40 0.78
N LEU A 275 -11.14 -11.11 2.03
CA LEU A 275 -11.26 -9.79 2.60
C LEU A 275 -9.90 -9.12 2.57
N HIS A 276 -9.79 -8.01 1.85
CA HIS A 276 -8.67 -7.07 2.01
C HIS A 276 -9.00 -6.07 3.11
N LEU A 277 -8.14 -5.99 4.11
CA LEU A 277 -8.32 -5.14 5.29
C LEU A 277 -7.07 -4.29 5.52
N SER A 278 -7.22 -2.97 5.55
CA SER A 278 -6.10 -2.08 5.84
C SER A 278 -6.46 -0.99 6.82
N LEU A 279 -5.46 -0.51 7.55
CA LEU A 279 -5.50 0.70 8.35
C LEU A 279 -4.72 1.79 7.61
N GLN A 280 -5.33 2.96 7.45
CA GLN A 280 -4.72 4.07 6.72
C GLN A 280 -4.91 5.40 7.44
N ASN A 281 -4.07 6.39 7.14
CA ASN A 281 -4.08 7.71 7.78
C ASN A 281 -4.89 8.77 7.02
N ALA A 282 -5.54 8.39 5.92
CA ALA A 282 -6.39 9.27 5.11
C ALA A 282 -7.60 8.51 4.55
N LEU A 283 -8.63 9.26 4.12
CA LEU A 283 -9.85 8.71 3.56
C LEU A 283 -9.60 7.99 2.22
N GLU A 284 -8.88 8.65 1.33
CA GLU A 284 -8.57 8.12 0.01
C GLU A 284 -7.31 7.26 0.09
N MET A 285 -7.39 6.04 -0.41
CA MET A 285 -6.25 5.10 -0.39
C MET A 285 -5.03 5.69 -1.12
N GLU A 286 -5.25 6.36 -2.25
CA GLU A 286 -4.19 6.94 -3.07
C GLU A 286 -3.46 8.11 -2.38
N ASP A 287 -4.09 8.71 -1.38
CA ASP A 287 -3.54 9.83 -0.57
C ASP A 287 -3.04 9.36 0.80
N SER A 288 -3.11 8.06 1.09
CA SER A 288 -2.82 7.49 2.39
C SER A 288 -1.45 6.81 2.47
N ILE A 289 -1.00 6.62 3.69
CA ILE A 289 0.03 5.66 4.05
C ILE A 289 -0.64 4.59 4.91
N GLY A 290 -0.40 3.33 4.56
CA GLY A 290 -0.85 2.20 5.34
C GLY A 290 -0.13 2.10 6.69
N ALA A 291 -0.86 1.71 7.73
CA ALA A 291 -0.36 1.58 9.08
C ALA A 291 -0.55 0.14 9.60
N LYS A 292 0.21 -0.21 10.64
CA LYS A 292 0.11 -1.53 11.25
C LYS A 292 -1.21 -1.66 12.01
N LEU A 293 -2.00 -2.67 11.66
CA LEU A 293 -3.27 -2.97 12.31
C LEU A 293 -3.10 -4.11 13.29
N TYR A 294 -3.27 -3.82 14.57
CA TYR A 294 -3.25 -4.77 15.68
C TYR A 294 -4.67 -5.05 16.16
N PHE A 295 -4.94 -6.30 16.47
CA PHE A 295 -6.23 -6.72 17.03
C PHE A 295 -6.12 -6.84 18.56
N ASP A 296 -7.15 -6.30 19.24
CA ASP A 296 -7.16 -6.22 20.71
C ASP A 296 -7.04 -7.59 21.38
N ARG A 297 -7.96 -8.50 21.04
CA ARG A 297 -8.01 -9.85 21.60
C ARG A 297 -8.56 -10.82 20.58
N ILE A 298 -7.73 -11.72 20.12
CA ILE A 298 -8.09 -12.74 19.12
C ILE A 298 -7.51 -14.10 19.52
N GLU A 299 -8.08 -15.15 18.97
CA GLU A 299 -7.46 -16.48 18.97
C GLU A 299 -6.60 -16.61 17.72
N VAL A 300 -5.37 -17.08 17.89
CA VAL A 300 -4.39 -17.32 16.80
C VAL A 300 -3.85 -18.72 16.97
N ASN A 301 -4.09 -19.59 15.98
CA ASN A 301 -3.63 -20.98 15.97
C ASN A 301 -4.03 -21.74 17.26
N GLY A 302 -5.25 -21.47 17.79
CA GLY A 302 -5.77 -22.07 19.03
C GLY A 302 -5.29 -21.41 20.34
N GLU A 303 -4.53 -20.31 20.26
CA GLU A 303 -4.06 -19.60 21.44
C GLU A 303 -4.58 -18.16 21.47
N ILE A 304 -4.98 -17.68 22.65
CA ILE A 304 -5.38 -16.29 22.85
C ILE A 304 -4.16 -15.38 22.76
N ARG A 305 -4.26 -14.38 21.91
CA ARG A 305 -3.28 -13.28 21.78
C ARG A 305 -3.97 -11.95 22.06
N MET A 306 -3.22 -11.07 22.71
CA MET A 306 -3.63 -9.69 23.00
C MET A 306 -2.74 -8.74 22.23
N ASP A 307 -3.33 -7.65 21.72
CA ASP A 307 -2.59 -6.63 20.97
C ASP A 307 -1.67 -7.25 19.91
N TYR A 308 -2.26 -8.07 19.06
CA TYR A 308 -1.52 -8.92 18.13
C TYR A 308 -1.67 -8.45 16.68
N LEU A 309 -0.58 -8.50 15.95
CA LEU A 309 -0.50 -8.26 14.51
C LEU A 309 -0.36 -9.62 13.81
N PRO A 310 -1.42 -10.13 13.19
CA PRO A 310 -1.38 -11.41 12.48
C PRO A 310 -0.34 -11.44 11.37
N VAL A 311 0.26 -12.60 11.18
CA VAL A 311 1.24 -12.83 10.13
C VAL A 311 0.73 -13.88 9.15
N LYS A 312 1.36 -13.96 7.99
CA LYS A 312 1.09 -15.00 7.00
C LYS A 312 1.02 -16.38 7.63
N GLU A 313 0.01 -17.17 7.22
CA GLU A 313 -0.29 -18.54 7.66
C GLU A 313 -0.89 -18.65 9.07
N ASP A 314 -1.20 -17.54 9.74
CA ASP A 314 -2.00 -17.60 10.97
C ASP A 314 -3.46 -17.98 10.66
N PHE A 315 -4.03 -18.86 11.48
CA PHE A 315 -5.46 -19.06 11.60
C PHE A 315 -5.98 -18.19 12.73
N ILE A 316 -6.94 -17.34 12.43
CA ILE A 316 -7.43 -16.30 13.35
C ILE A 316 -8.94 -16.36 13.51
N SER A 317 -9.41 -16.15 14.76
CA SER A 317 -10.84 -16.05 15.06
C SER A 317 -11.08 -15.04 16.20
N ASN A 318 -12.30 -14.45 16.20
CA ASN A 318 -12.75 -13.72 17.38
C ASN A 318 -12.94 -14.72 18.53
N ASN A 319 -12.38 -14.40 19.69
CA ASN A 319 -12.68 -15.14 20.92
C ASN A 319 -14.02 -14.67 21.45
N ASN A 320 -15.06 -15.47 21.29
CA ASN A 320 -16.40 -15.25 21.83
C ASN A 320 -16.47 -15.63 23.32
#